data_e6dcc98674643d31e6d1ba6b8ab2fa5b
#
_entry.id   e6dcc98674643d31e6d1ba6b8ab2fa5b
#
_cell.length_a   1.000
_cell.length_b   1.000
_cell.length_c   1.000
_cell.angle_alpha   90.00
_cell.angle_beta   90.00
_cell.angle_gamma   90.00
#
_symmetry.space_group_name_H-M   'P 1'
#
loop_
_entity.id
_entity.type
_entity.pdbx_description
1 polymer ?
#
loop_
_entity_poly.entity_id
_entity_poly.type
_entity_poly.pdbx_seq_one_letter_code
_entity_poly.pdbx_strand_id
1 'polypeptide(L)'
;MHPRRLPRADRSSLYHFILVLAFLAVGCDTVPFTYVDNGARRPRDNSRELPPVQSPVYEESFVNSDFESAQPATLPISGQIEIMGTIDGRSDIDLYALGPAVAGDQIIIDVVGKNGLNTVAALFDEFGDLIDANNDRSFYAGNYDPYIAQVVRRDTDNLFVGVAVSTARHFASSTGQYDSGEYTIKVSRRPDQAVRPPAQQIVWLDFAGGDQVQIALEPIEVMRPFSAESISSRFAGKTSYITDMVVDLLKRDLAPFNVVVLDGRYDARPTGPYSKLYFGNYNAAYLGLADSVDTGNLYTTQEAIIFAEDLQLFEGLQPSAEAVALALSNIAAHELGHLLGLEHTSESLDVMSTAATARQILEIDETYRRSRLELAVFPIGSQSRLRSLYGHPR
;
A
#
# COMPACT_ATOMS: atom_id res chain seq x y z
N MET A 1 69.54 15.31 0.72
CA MET A 1 68.28 15.25 0.00
C MET A 1 67.47 14.08 0.55
N HIS A 2 66.51 14.35 1.41
CA HIS A 2 65.64 13.33 1.99
C HIS A 2 64.37 13.23 1.16
N PRO A 3 63.85 12.04 0.79
CA PRO A 3 62.58 11.91 0.12
C PRO A 3 61.43 12.11 1.13
N ARG A 4 60.53 13.04 0.82
CA ARG A 4 59.28 13.29 1.55
C ARG A 4 58.37 12.07 1.40
N ARG A 5 57.93 11.47 2.51
CA ARG A 5 56.87 10.47 2.58
C ARG A 5 55.50 11.20 2.40
N LEU A 6 54.72 10.74 1.46
CA LEU A 6 53.30 11.11 1.32
C LEU A 6 52.50 10.48 2.48
N PRO A 7 51.49 11.17 3.01
CA PRO A 7 50.64 10.63 4.06
C PRO A 7 49.77 9.49 3.52
N ARG A 8 49.72 8.39 4.27
CA ARG A 8 48.77 7.30 4.06
C ARG A 8 47.37 7.84 4.25
N ALA A 9 46.50 7.77 3.22
CA ALA A 9 45.10 8.00 3.32
C ALA A 9 44.50 6.94 4.27
N ASP A 10 43.82 7.43 5.29
CA ASP A 10 43.09 6.63 6.25
C ASP A 10 41.87 5.99 5.54
N ARG A 11 41.89 4.67 5.45
CA ARG A 11 40.83 3.87 4.79
C ARG A 11 39.61 3.61 5.67
N SER A 12 39.49 4.27 6.81
CA SER A 12 38.42 4.01 7.77
C SER A 12 37.14 4.86 7.59
N SER A 13 37.13 5.75 6.59
CA SER A 13 35.99 6.71 6.43
C SER A 13 35.08 6.44 5.23
N LEU A 14 35.06 5.24 4.65
CA LEU A 14 34.30 4.97 3.41
C LEU A 14 33.10 4.02 3.57
N TYR A 15 32.61 3.78 4.78
CA TYR A 15 31.51 2.82 5.00
C TYR A 15 30.27 3.42 5.64
N HIS A 16 30.04 4.73 5.49
CA HIS A 16 28.76 5.35 5.83
C HIS A 16 28.06 5.90 4.58
N PHE A 17 28.00 5.12 3.50
CA PHE A 17 26.91 5.29 2.56
C PHE A 17 25.70 4.59 3.16
N ILE A 18 24.96 5.32 3.98
CA ILE A 18 23.54 5.04 4.19
C ILE A 18 22.88 5.32 2.83
N LEU A 19 22.80 4.29 2.00
CA LEU A 19 21.89 4.31 0.87
C LEU A 19 20.49 4.21 1.47
N VAL A 20 19.95 5.36 1.88
CA VAL A 20 18.50 5.50 2.06
C VAL A 20 17.96 5.44 0.64
N LEU A 21 17.69 4.22 0.18
CA LEU A 21 16.80 4.00 -0.95
C LEU A 21 15.45 4.51 -0.48
N ALA A 22 15.18 5.77 -0.77
CA ALA A 22 13.83 6.27 -0.69
C ALA A 22 13.04 5.46 -1.74
N PHE A 23 12.29 4.46 -1.27
CA PHE A 23 11.19 3.94 -2.05
C PHE A 23 10.26 5.14 -2.27
N LEU A 24 10.41 5.78 -3.42
CA LEU A 24 9.37 6.63 -3.93
C LEU A 24 8.25 5.68 -4.31
N ALA A 25 7.33 5.45 -3.36
CA ALA A 25 6.04 4.96 -3.72
C ALA A 25 5.49 5.96 -4.73
N VAL A 26 5.54 5.61 -6.00
CA VAL A 26 4.75 6.30 -7.01
C VAL A 26 3.33 6.16 -6.50
N GLY A 27 2.68 7.30 -6.24
CA GLY A 27 1.37 7.33 -5.64
C GLY A 27 0.45 6.34 -6.34
N CYS A 28 -0.04 5.38 -5.58
CA CYS A 28 -1.04 4.46 -6.09
C CYS A 28 -2.31 5.26 -6.29
N ASP A 29 -2.48 5.75 -7.50
CA ASP A 29 -3.75 6.29 -7.92
C ASP A 29 -4.76 5.16 -7.93
N THR A 30 -5.65 5.15 -6.93
CA THR A 30 -6.84 4.33 -7.02
C THR A 30 -7.59 4.79 -8.26
N VAL A 31 -7.60 3.95 -9.30
CA VAL A 31 -8.36 4.22 -10.51
C VAL A 31 -9.81 4.44 -10.09
N PRO A 32 -10.38 5.62 -10.30
CA PRO A 32 -11.74 5.88 -9.88
C PRO A 32 -12.67 4.96 -10.66
N PHE A 33 -13.43 4.16 -9.93
CA PHE A 33 -14.50 3.37 -10.49
C PHE A 33 -15.54 4.33 -11.07
N THR A 34 -15.55 4.53 -12.38
CA THR A 34 -16.65 5.22 -13.06
C THR A 34 -17.86 4.30 -12.99
N TYR A 35 -18.75 4.57 -12.05
CA TYR A 35 -20.09 3.98 -12.02
C TYR A 35 -20.83 4.38 -13.30
N VAL A 36 -20.96 3.44 -14.24
CA VAL A 36 -21.81 3.61 -15.41
C VAL A 36 -23.24 3.40 -14.95
N ASP A 37 -23.96 4.48 -14.76
CA ASP A 37 -25.40 4.45 -14.50
C ASP A 37 -26.11 3.90 -15.75
N ASN A 38 -26.45 2.62 -15.72
CA ASN A 38 -27.30 1.98 -16.73
C ASN A 38 -28.76 2.42 -16.52
N GLY A 39 -29.06 3.64 -16.81
CA GLY A 39 -30.35 4.33 -16.96
C GLY A 39 -31.65 3.53 -16.86
N ALA A 40 -31.83 2.67 -15.86
CA ALA A 40 -33.09 2.04 -15.55
C ALA A 40 -34.00 3.06 -14.85
N ARG A 41 -34.94 3.63 -15.59
CA ARG A 41 -35.96 4.51 -15.04
C ARG A 41 -36.73 3.75 -13.95
N ARG A 42 -36.54 4.14 -12.70
CA ARG A 42 -37.41 3.71 -11.60
C ARG A 42 -38.81 4.33 -11.75
N PRO A 43 -39.87 3.61 -11.42
CA PRO A 43 -41.22 4.19 -11.34
C PRO A 43 -41.21 5.34 -10.32
N ARG A 44 -41.90 6.43 -10.64
CA ARG A 44 -42.12 7.51 -9.68
C ARG A 44 -42.96 6.98 -8.53
N ASP A 45 -42.32 6.85 -7.38
CA ASP A 45 -43.02 6.62 -6.12
C ASP A 45 -43.56 7.95 -5.61
N ASN A 46 -44.86 8.03 -5.48
CA ASN A 46 -45.60 9.18 -4.92
C ASN A 46 -45.69 9.10 -3.38
N SER A 47 -44.71 8.46 -2.72
CA SER A 47 -44.63 8.51 -1.26
C SER A 47 -44.28 9.93 -0.81
N ARG A 48 -45.07 10.48 0.13
CA ARG A 48 -44.84 11.77 0.76
C ARG A 48 -43.36 11.88 1.14
N GLU A 49 -42.66 12.88 0.60
CA GLU A 49 -41.36 13.29 1.09
C GLU A 49 -41.46 13.58 2.59
N LEU A 50 -40.92 12.68 3.39
CA LEU A 50 -40.65 13.00 4.79
C LEU A 50 -39.71 14.20 4.80
N PRO A 51 -39.89 15.17 5.73
CA PRO A 51 -38.96 16.28 5.84
C PRO A 51 -37.52 15.70 5.95
N PRO A 52 -36.55 16.32 5.29
CA PRO A 52 -35.17 15.83 5.31
C PRO A 52 -34.73 15.72 6.78
N VAL A 53 -34.40 14.49 7.21
CA VAL A 53 -33.79 14.27 8.51
C VAL A 53 -32.47 15.03 8.45
N GLN A 54 -32.35 16.09 9.27
CA GLN A 54 -31.10 16.82 9.36
C GLN A 54 -30.03 15.86 9.89
N SER A 55 -28.95 15.73 9.13
CA SER A 55 -27.80 14.92 9.56
C SER A 55 -27.20 15.55 10.82
N PRO A 56 -26.85 14.76 11.83
CA PRO A 56 -26.08 15.26 12.96
C PRO A 56 -24.79 15.94 12.47
N VAL A 57 -24.51 17.12 13.05
CA VAL A 57 -23.28 17.86 12.79
C VAL A 57 -22.44 17.83 14.06
N TYR A 58 -21.19 17.45 13.92
CA TYR A 58 -20.18 17.44 14.98
C TYR A 58 -19.13 18.49 14.65
N GLU A 59 -18.81 19.34 15.63
CA GLU A 59 -17.68 20.26 15.55
C GLU A 59 -16.55 19.71 16.39
N GLU A 60 -15.33 19.83 15.90
CA GLU A 60 -14.16 19.50 16.68
C GLU A 60 -14.11 20.34 17.96
N SER A 61 -13.87 19.70 19.09
CA SER A 61 -14.00 20.35 20.40
C SER A 61 -12.81 20.13 21.33
N PHE A 62 -11.89 19.23 21.02
CA PHE A 62 -10.71 18.94 21.84
C PHE A 62 -9.66 18.15 21.06
N VAL A 63 -8.47 17.98 21.65
CA VAL A 63 -7.38 17.18 21.08
C VAL A 63 -7.85 15.74 20.91
N ASN A 64 -7.77 15.22 19.70
CA ASN A 64 -8.27 13.90 19.26
C ASN A 64 -7.25 13.16 18.40
N SER A 65 -5.96 13.27 18.74
CA SER A 65 -4.84 12.82 17.90
C SER A 65 -4.48 11.33 18.03
N ASP A 66 -5.18 10.58 18.88
CA ASP A 66 -5.00 9.13 19.04
C ASP A 66 -6.35 8.41 19.26
N PHE A 67 -6.33 7.06 19.21
CA PHE A 67 -7.56 6.27 19.35
C PHE A 67 -8.23 6.38 20.71
N GLU A 68 -7.46 6.65 21.79
CA GLU A 68 -7.99 6.80 23.16
C GLU A 68 -8.67 8.14 23.33
N SER A 69 -8.16 9.17 22.68
CA SER A 69 -8.70 10.53 22.68
C SER A 69 -9.64 10.86 21.53
N ALA A 70 -9.92 9.88 20.65
CA ALA A 70 -10.78 10.08 19.48
C ALA A 70 -12.14 10.69 19.86
N GLN A 71 -12.53 11.75 19.17
CA GLN A 71 -13.79 12.43 19.45
C GLN A 71 -14.99 11.60 19.02
N PRO A 72 -16.00 11.38 19.90
CA PRO A 72 -17.21 10.66 19.50
C PRO A 72 -18.00 11.41 18.42
N ALA A 73 -18.28 10.74 17.30
CA ALA A 73 -19.11 11.23 16.21
C ALA A 73 -19.97 10.06 15.69
N THR A 74 -20.94 9.66 16.52
CA THR A 74 -21.70 8.41 16.32
C THR A 74 -22.45 8.41 14.99
N LEU A 75 -22.13 7.44 14.13
CA LEU A 75 -22.77 7.23 12.85
C LEU A 75 -24.03 6.39 13.02
N PRO A 76 -25.23 6.87 12.58
CA PRO A 76 -26.45 6.08 12.65
C PRO A 76 -26.37 4.77 11.86
N ILE A 77 -27.20 3.79 12.21
CA ILE A 77 -27.29 2.48 11.51
C ILE A 77 -27.60 2.68 10.02
N SER A 78 -28.41 3.68 9.69
CA SER A 78 -28.61 4.15 8.31
C SER A 78 -28.66 5.67 8.33
N GLY A 79 -28.00 6.32 7.36
CA GLY A 79 -27.96 7.77 7.29
C GLY A 79 -26.56 8.34 7.19
N GLN A 80 -26.41 9.58 7.60
CA GLN A 80 -25.15 10.30 7.50
C GLN A 80 -24.94 11.26 8.67
N ILE A 81 -23.67 11.62 8.87
CA ILE A 81 -23.25 12.70 9.77
C ILE A 81 -22.33 13.65 9.00
N GLU A 82 -22.19 14.85 9.52
CA GLU A 82 -21.21 15.82 9.06
C GLU A 82 -20.29 16.18 10.23
N ILE A 83 -18.98 16.22 9.99
CA ILE A 83 -17.96 16.60 10.97
C ILE A 83 -17.21 17.80 10.40
N MET A 84 -17.02 18.82 11.19
CA MET A 84 -16.21 20.00 10.85
C MET A 84 -15.06 20.11 11.82
N GLY A 85 -13.85 20.27 11.28
CA GLY A 85 -12.63 20.36 12.06
C GLY A 85 -11.59 21.26 11.43
N THR A 86 -10.45 21.37 12.08
CA THR A 86 -9.33 22.20 11.67
C THR A 86 -8.03 21.45 11.89
N ILE A 87 -7.24 21.30 10.85
CA ILE A 87 -5.86 20.82 10.97
C ILE A 87 -4.97 22.01 11.33
N ASP A 88 -4.28 21.93 12.46
CA ASP A 88 -3.42 22.99 12.97
C ASP A 88 -1.98 22.92 12.44
N GLY A 89 -1.61 21.84 11.75
CA GLY A 89 -0.28 21.67 11.16
C GLY A 89 0.03 20.24 10.74
N ARG A 90 1.23 20.00 10.24
CA ARG A 90 1.65 18.70 9.66
C ARG A 90 1.65 17.52 10.62
N SER A 91 1.71 17.76 11.90
CA SER A 91 1.68 16.70 12.92
C SER A 91 0.30 16.52 13.55
N ASP A 92 -0.65 17.32 13.10
CA ASP A 92 -2.00 17.27 13.60
C ASP A 92 -2.79 16.14 12.89
N ILE A 93 -3.46 15.35 13.69
CA ILE A 93 -4.27 14.21 13.27
C ILE A 93 -5.56 14.28 14.04
N ASP A 94 -6.67 14.34 13.34
CA ASP A 94 -8.00 14.31 13.93
C ASP A 94 -8.63 12.94 13.79
N LEU A 95 -8.97 12.31 14.91
CA LEU A 95 -9.64 11.03 14.96
C LEU A 95 -11.05 11.16 15.54
N TYR A 96 -11.99 10.55 14.85
CA TYR A 96 -13.40 10.51 15.26
C TYR A 96 -13.88 9.08 15.39
N ALA A 97 -14.46 8.75 16.55
CA ALA A 97 -15.06 7.46 16.83
C ALA A 97 -16.49 7.41 16.30
N LEU A 98 -16.73 6.57 15.30
CA LEU A 98 -18.02 6.45 14.59
C LEU A 98 -18.99 5.48 15.28
N GLY A 99 -18.53 4.70 16.25
CA GLY A 99 -19.27 3.63 16.90
C GLY A 99 -19.26 2.31 16.12
N PRO A 100 -20.11 1.34 16.50
CA PRO A 100 -20.07 -0.01 15.97
C PRO A 100 -20.54 -0.11 14.53
N ALA A 101 -20.03 -1.12 13.82
CA ALA A 101 -20.46 -1.50 12.49
C ALA A 101 -20.51 -3.03 12.35
N VAL A 102 -21.34 -3.52 11.45
CA VAL A 102 -21.45 -4.95 11.17
C VAL A 102 -20.97 -5.26 9.76
N ALA A 103 -20.61 -6.52 9.53
CA ALA A 103 -20.27 -6.99 8.20
C ALA A 103 -21.41 -6.69 7.21
N GLY A 104 -21.08 -6.05 6.08
CA GLY A 104 -22.05 -5.58 5.10
C GLY A 104 -22.43 -4.10 5.21
N ASP A 105 -21.98 -3.40 6.26
CA ASP A 105 -22.10 -1.94 6.27
C ASP A 105 -21.09 -1.33 5.28
N GLN A 106 -21.57 -0.58 4.30
CA GLN A 106 -20.69 0.26 3.49
C GLN A 106 -20.54 1.63 4.16
N ILE A 107 -19.32 1.97 4.50
CA ILE A 107 -18.96 3.28 5.02
C ILE A 107 -18.41 4.12 3.89
N ILE A 108 -19.02 5.29 3.70
CA ILE A 108 -18.60 6.28 2.70
C ILE A 108 -18.11 7.50 3.45
N ILE A 109 -16.87 7.90 3.19
CA ILE A 109 -16.21 9.07 3.79
C ILE A 109 -15.87 10.00 2.63
N ASP A 110 -16.36 11.22 2.70
CA ASP A 110 -16.15 12.29 1.74
C ASP A 110 -15.59 13.50 2.47
N VAL A 111 -14.30 13.77 2.29
CA VAL A 111 -13.61 14.88 2.93
C VAL A 111 -13.45 16.01 1.94
N VAL A 112 -13.62 17.25 2.40
CA VAL A 112 -13.36 18.46 1.63
C VAL A 112 -12.51 19.39 2.46
N GLY A 113 -11.27 19.63 2.00
CA GLY A 113 -10.38 20.65 2.55
C GLY A 113 -10.79 22.05 2.07
N LYS A 114 -10.79 23.03 2.98
CA LYS A 114 -11.09 24.41 2.63
C LYS A 114 -9.82 25.21 2.34
N ASN A 115 -9.94 26.21 1.49
CA ASN A 115 -8.87 27.18 1.19
C ASN A 115 -7.55 26.54 0.67
N GLY A 116 -7.64 25.37 -0.01
CA GLY A 116 -6.49 24.69 -0.59
C GLY A 116 -5.78 23.73 0.36
N LEU A 117 -6.35 23.44 1.53
CA LEU A 117 -5.88 22.37 2.40
C LEU A 117 -5.99 21.03 1.65
N ASN A 118 -4.87 20.34 1.49
CA ASN A 118 -4.82 18.98 0.94
C ASN A 118 -4.79 17.98 2.09
N THR A 119 -5.85 17.19 2.21
CA THR A 119 -6.03 16.23 3.30
C THR A 119 -5.81 14.81 2.84
N VAL A 120 -5.56 13.91 3.78
CA VAL A 120 -5.65 12.45 3.63
C VAL A 120 -6.64 11.93 4.65
N ALA A 121 -7.42 10.92 4.28
CA ALA A 121 -8.36 10.26 5.16
C ALA A 121 -8.01 8.79 5.33
N ALA A 122 -8.32 8.22 6.50
CA ALA A 122 -8.20 6.79 6.78
C ALA A 122 -9.38 6.29 7.60
N LEU A 123 -9.76 5.04 7.38
CA LEU A 123 -10.77 4.30 8.14
C LEU A 123 -10.06 3.16 8.88
N PHE A 124 -10.30 3.07 10.20
CA PHE A 124 -9.71 2.05 11.08
C PHE A 124 -10.79 1.26 11.82
N ASP A 125 -10.45 0.04 12.23
CA ASP A 125 -11.27 -0.76 13.14
C ASP A 125 -10.97 -0.47 14.63
N GLU A 126 -11.65 -1.20 15.53
CA GLU A 126 -11.52 -1.05 16.98
C GLU A 126 -10.10 -1.31 17.52
N PHE A 127 -9.25 -1.99 16.76
CA PHE A 127 -7.86 -2.26 17.12
C PHE A 127 -6.87 -1.23 16.55
N GLY A 128 -7.37 -0.23 15.82
CA GLY A 128 -6.54 0.71 15.07
C GLY A 128 -5.90 0.09 13.82
N ASP A 129 -6.40 -1.05 13.36
CA ASP A 129 -5.97 -1.63 12.09
C ASP A 129 -6.62 -0.89 10.93
N LEU A 130 -5.80 -0.51 9.95
CA LEU A 130 -6.26 0.21 8.77
C LEU A 130 -7.22 -0.65 7.93
N ILE A 131 -8.43 -0.14 7.69
CA ILE A 131 -9.40 -0.72 6.77
C ILE A 131 -9.18 -0.16 5.37
N ASP A 132 -9.05 1.17 5.24
CA ASP A 132 -8.82 1.85 3.98
C ASP A 132 -8.22 3.24 4.20
N ALA A 133 -7.47 3.74 3.21
CA ALA A 133 -6.98 5.11 3.22
C ALA A 133 -7.04 5.68 1.80
N ASN A 134 -7.26 6.99 1.70
CA ASN A 134 -7.22 7.69 0.43
C ASN A 134 -6.68 9.11 0.63
N ASN A 135 -5.86 9.55 -0.31
CA ASN A 135 -5.32 10.91 -0.33
C ASN A 135 -6.05 11.79 -1.35
N ASP A 136 -6.28 11.27 -2.55
CA ASP A 136 -6.83 12.02 -3.67
C ASP A 136 -8.00 11.25 -4.28
N ARG A 137 -9.15 11.90 -4.42
CA ARG A 137 -10.29 11.33 -5.15
C ARG A 137 -9.95 11.10 -6.61
N SER A 138 -9.24 12.03 -7.21
CA SER A 138 -8.76 11.95 -8.58
C SER A 138 -7.61 12.92 -8.81
N PHE A 139 -6.40 12.44 -8.68
CA PHE A 139 -5.18 13.19 -8.94
C PHE A 139 -5.18 13.81 -10.34
N TYR A 140 -5.49 13.03 -11.37
CA TYR A 140 -5.50 13.51 -12.76
C TYR A 140 -6.57 14.56 -13.06
N ALA A 141 -7.66 14.57 -12.30
CA ALA A 141 -8.69 15.61 -12.42
C ALA A 141 -8.40 16.83 -11.53
N GLY A 142 -7.29 16.83 -10.78
CA GLY A 142 -6.95 17.90 -9.84
C GLY A 142 -7.89 17.93 -8.62
N ASN A 143 -8.53 16.81 -8.29
CA ASN A 143 -9.36 16.69 -7.10
C ASN A 143 -8.56 15.95 -6.02
N TYR A 144 -7.97 16.70 -5.13
CA TYR A 144 -7.10 16.23 -4.05
C TYR A 144 -7.84 15.95 -2.73
N ASP A 145 -9.16 16.09 -2.71
CA ASP A 145 -9.98 15.74 -1.56
C ASP A 145 -10.17 14.22 -1.48
N PRO A 146 -9.91 13.58 -0.33
CA PRO A 146 -10.01 12.13 -0.21
C PRO A 146 -11.46 11.63 -0.22
N TYR A 147 -11.63 10.41 -0.74
CA TYR A 147 -12.91 9.71 -0.77
C TYR A 147 -12.71 8.22 -0.52
N ILE A 148 -13.38 7.69 0.49
CA ILE A 148 -13.37 6.27 0.82
C ILE A 148 -14.80 5.72 0.67
N ALA A 149 -14.95 4.54 0.08
CA ALA A 149 -16.22 3.81 -0.01
C ALA A 149 -15.96 2.32 0.23
N GLN A 150 -15.91 1.91 1.50
CA GLN A 150 -15.48 0.57 1.88
C GLN A 150 -16.59 -0.21 2.57
N VAL A 151 -16.76 -1.50 2.21
CA VAL A 151 -17.66 -2.43 2.90
C VAL A 151 -16.93 -3.07 4.07
N VAL A 152 -17.48 -2.92 5.27
CA VAL A 152 -16.97 -3.57 6.47
C VAL A 152 -17.13 -5.08 6.33
N ARG A 153 -16.06 -5.83 6.54
CA ARG A 153 -16.02 -7.28 6.27
C ARG A 153 -16.26 -8.15 7.50
N ARG A 154 -16.15 -7.57 8.68
CA ARG A 154 -16.41 -8.22 9.99
C ARG A 154 -17.07 -7.22 10.91
N ASP A 155 -17.81 -7.74 11.88
CA ASP A 155 -18.35 -6.92 12.96
C ASP A 155 -17.19 -6.26 13.72
N THR A 156 -17.38 -5.01 14.12
CA THR A 156 -16.41 -4.20 14.87
C THR A 156 -17.17 -3.39 15.93
N ASP A 157 -16.62 -3.34 17.13
CA ASP A 157 -17.21 -2.58 18.24
C ASP A 157 -17.05 -1.07 18.04
N ASN A 158 -16.08 -0.65 17.24
CA ASN A 158 -15.90 0.76 16.89
C ASN A 158 -15.17 0.89 15.54
N LEU A 159 -15.59 1.88 14.76
CA LEU A 159 -14.84 2.38 13.62
C LEU A 159 -14.27 3.75 13.96
N PHE A 160 -13.10 4.04 13.42
CA PHE A 160 -12.51 5.38 13.51
C PHE A 160 -12.28 5.94 12.11
N VAL A 161 -12.59 7.21 11.92
CA VAL A 161 -12.12 7.98 10.76
C VAL A 161 -11.04 8.94 11.23
N GLY A 162 -9.91 8.95 10.51
CA GLY A 162 -8.83 9.88 10.73
C GLY A 162 -8.69 10.82 9.55
N VAL A 163 -8.36 12.09 9.84
CA VAL A 163 -7.99 13.10 8.85
C VAL A 163 -6.69 13.76 9.26
N ALA A 164 -5.83 14.06 8.30
CA ALA A 164 -4.59 14.78 8.51
C ALA A 164 -4.17 15.48 7.21
N VAL A 165 -3.09 16.26 7.25
CA VAL A 165 -2.50 16.87 6.05
C VAL A 165 -1.80 15.81 5.21
N SER A 166 -2.07 15.80 3.91
CA SER A 166 -1.26 15.05 2.96
C SER A 166 0.17 15.59 2.92
N THR A 167 1.15 14.74 3.21
CA THR A 167 2.55 15.15 3.17
C THR A 167 3.17 14.85 1.81
N ALA A 168 3.98 15.79 1.29
CA ALA A 168 4.64 15.71 -0.01
C ALA A 168 5.55 14.48 -0.22
N ARG A 169 5.81 13.70 0.83
CA ARG A 169 6.70 12.52 0.73
C ARG A 169 6.06 11.34 0.02
N HIS A 170 4.74 11.24 0.06
CA HIS A 170 4.00 10.14 -0.56
C HIS A 170 3.43 10.49 -1.93
N PHE A 171 3.34 11.79 -2.26
CA PHE A 171 2.75 12.28 -3.50
C PHE A 171 3.63 13.40 -4.05
N ALA A 172 4.33 13.11 -5.14
CA ALA A 172 5.30 14.02 -5.78
C ALA A 172 4.72 15.39 -6.23
N SER A 173 3.46 15.63 -6.00
CA SER A 173 2.73 16.79 -6.47
C SER A 173 1.91 17.51 -5.42
N SER A 174 2.14 17.30 -4.12
CA SER A 174 1.43 18.14 -3.15
C SER A 174 1.86 19.60 -3.33
N THR A 175 1.16 20.29 -4.19
CA THR A 175 1.22 21.74 -4.34
C THR A 175 0.40 22.43 -3.23
N GLY A 176 -0.03 21.67 -2.22
CA GLY A 176 -0.75 22.20 -1.07
C GLY A 176 0.08 23.25 -0.37
N GLN A 177 -0.31 24.49 -0.59
CA GLN A 177 0.37 25.66 -0.03
C GLN A 177 0.14 25.79 1.47
N TYR A 178 -0.75 24.95 2.05
CA TYR A 178 -1.23 25.13 3.40
C TYR A 178 -1.18 23.81 4.18
N ASP A 179 -0.35 23.79 5.21
CA ASP A 179 -0.21 22.68 6.15
C ASP A 179 -1.26 22.74 7.28
N SER A 180 -2.20 23.68 7.21
CA SER A 180 -3.26 23.88 8.19
C SER A 180 -4.49 24.49 7.53
N GLY A 181 -5.66 24.22 8.08
CA GLY A 181 -6.91 24.77 7.56
C GLY A 181 -8.13 23.97 7.99
N GLU A 182 -9.30 24.53 7.73
CA GLU A 182 -10.56 23.88 8.02
C GLU A 182 -10.88 22.77 6.99
N TYR A 183 -11.59 21.75 7.45
CA TYR A 183 -12.14 20.71 6.60
C TYR A 183 -13.57 20.34 7.01
N THR A 184 -14.23 19.61 6.13
CA THR A 184 -15.55 19.00 6.41
C THR A 184 -15.48 17.53 5.99
N ILE A 185 -15.96 16.62 6.84
CA ILE A 185 -16.14 15.20 6.52
C ILE A 185 -17.64 14.91 6.46
N LYS A 186 -18.11 14.30 5.39
CA LYS A 186 -19.40 13.64 5.34
C LYS A 186 -19.21 12.15 5.45
N VAL A 187 -19.75 11.55 6.51
CA VAL A 187 -19.71 10.09 6.68
C VAL A 187 -21.13 9.56 6.53
N SER A 188 -21.29 8.56 5.66
CA SER A 188 -22.57 7.90 5.49
C SER A 188 -22.43 6.37 5.59
N ARG A 189 -23.50 5.72 6.06
CA ARG A 189 -23.62 4.27 6.16
C ARG A 189 -24.73 3.77 5.26
N ARG A 190 -24.41 2.73 4.48
CA ARG A 190 -25.39 1.95 3.71
C ARG A 190 -25.32 0.49 4.17
N PRO A 191 -26.31 -0.01 4.92
CA PRO A 191 -26.30 -1.37 5.41
C PRO A 191 -26.58 -2.39 4.30
N ASP A 192 -26.46 -3.67 4.63
CA ASP A 192 -26.85 -4.82 3.81
C ASP A 192 -26.12 -4.94 2.46
N GLN A 193 -24.90 -4.44 2.38
CA GLN A 193 -24.06 -4.64 1.19
C GLN A 193 -23.47 -6.04 1.21
N ALA A 194 -23.30 -6.63 0.02
CA ALA A 194 -22.68 -7.94 -0.09
C ALA A 194 -21.21 -7.90 0.32
N VAL A 195 -20.86 -8.69 1.33
CA VAL A 195 -19.47 -8.96 1.69
C VAL A 195 -18.94 -10.04 0.75
N ARG A 196 -17.99 -9.69 -0.11
CA ARG A 196 -17.34 -10.68 -0.96
C ARG A 196 -16.43 -11.55 -0.07
N PRO A 197 -16.57 -12.89 -0.13
CA PRO A 197 -15.63 -13.75 0.56
C PRO A 197 -14.23 -13.54 -0.01
N PRO A 198 -13.17 -13.74 0.79
CA PRO A 198 -11.80 -13.71 0.29
C PRO A 198 -11.64 -14.70 -0.85
N ALA A 199 -11.26 -14.20 -2.04
CA ALA A 199 -10.97 -15.05 -3.18
C ALA A 199 -9.55 -15.64 -3.05
N GLN A 200 -9.34 -16.81 -3.64
CA GLN A 200 -7.97 -17.30 -3.80
C GLN A 200 -7.22 -16.40 -4.76
N GLN A 201 -6.06 -15.88 -4.34
CA GLN A 201 -5.16 -15.16 -5.21
C GLN A 201 -4.21 -16.13 -5.89
N ILE A 202 -4.13 -16.05 -7.22
CA ILE A 202 -3.11 -16.75 -8.00
C ILE A 202 -2.04 -15.76 -8.40
N VAL A 203 -0.78 -16.11 -8.19
CA VAL A 203 0.39 -15.29 -8.50
C VAL A 203 1.28 -16.05 -9.47
N TRP A 204 1.52 -15.46 -10.64
CA TRP A 204 2.38 -16.00 -11.68
C TRP A 204 3.73 -15.32 -11.65
N LEU A 205 4.80 -16.07 -11.37
CA LEU A 205 6.16 -15.55 -11.39
C LEU A 205 6.72 -15.65 -12.82
N ASP A 206 6.96 -14.51 -13.45
CA ASP A 206 7.43 -14.43 -14.84
C ASP A 206 8.92 -14.05 -14.88
N PHE A 207 9.75 -15.06 -15.13
CA PHE A 207 11.19 -14.89 -15.33
C PHE A 207 11.59 -14.77 -16.80
N ALA A 208 10.62 -14.92 -17.71
CA ALA A 208 10.88 -14.88 -19.15
C ALA A 208 10.83 -13.47 -19.75
N GLY A 209 10.24 -12.53 -19.01
CA GLY A 209 10.06 -11.16 -19.49
C GLY A 209 8.96 -11.00 -20.54
N GLY A 210 8.97 -9.89 -21.25
CA GLY A 210 7.94 -9.58 -22.25
C GLY A 210 8.15 -8.24 -22.92
N ASP A 211 7.37 -7.99 -23.97
CA ASP A 211 7.35 -6.72 -24.69
C ASP A 211 6.17 -5.87 -24.23
N GLN A 212 6.36 -4.55 -24.17
CA GLN A 212 5.31 -3.56 -23.86
C GLN A 212 4.60 -3.82 -22.52
N VAL A 213 5.38 -4.15 -21.49
CA VAL A 213 4.87 -4.26 -20.12
C VAL A 213 4.62 -2.85 -19.58
N GLN A 214 3.47 -2.64 -18.98
CA GLN A 214 3.14 -1.38 -18.30
C GLN A 214 2.79 -1.70 -16.85
N ILE A 215 3.58 -1.15 -15.92
CA ILE A 215 3.34 -1.26 -14.49
C ILE A 215 3.04 0.14 -13.96
N ALA A 216 1.94 0.30 -13.28
CA ALA A 216 1.40 1.60 -12.89
C ALA A 216 1.30 2.53 -14.12
N LEU A 217 2.02 3.62 -14.15
CA LEU A 217 2.09 4.54 -15.28
C LEU A 217 3.43 4.48 -16.02
N GLU A 218 4.31 3.54 -15.62
CA GLU A 218 5.63 3.42 -16.24
C GLU A 218 5.60 2.38 -17.38
N PRO A 219 5.74 2.82 -18.63
CA PRO A 219 5.89 1.89 -19.74
C PRO A 219 7.30 1.29 -19.72
N ILE A 220 7.37 -0.03 -19.78
CA ILE A 220 8.62 -0.78 -19.96
C ILE A 220 8.60 -1.37 -21.37
N GLU A 221 9.34 -0.77 -22.29
CA GLU A 221 9.31 -1.18 -23.69
C GLU A 221 9.71 -2.66 -23.88
N VAL A 222 10.74 -3.09 -23.14
CA VAL A 222 11.22 -4.48 -23.18
C VAL A 222 11.60 -4.91 -21.76
N MET A 223 10.92 -5.93 -21.28
CA MET A 223 11.29 -6.66 -20.09
C MET A 223 12.20 -7.81 -20.49
N ARG A 224 13.47 -7.75 -20.11
CA ARG A 224 14.44 -8.81 -20.41
C ARG A 224 14.18 -10.05 -19.55
N PRO A 225 14.46 -11.27 -20.07
CA PRO A 225 14.47 -12.45 -19.23
C PRO A 225 15.43 -12.27 -18.04
N PHE A 226 15.04 -12.75 -16.89
CA PHE A 226 15.89 -12.73 -15.71
C PHE A 226 17.17 -13.56 -15.94
N SER A 227 18.31 -12.96 -15.62
CA SER A 227 19.60 -13.64 -15.59
C SER A 227 20.38 -13.24 -14.32
N ALA A 228 20.78 -14.21 -13.52
CA ALA A 228 21.61 -13.93 -12.34
C ALA A 228 22.97 -13.31 -12.72
N GLU A 229 23.46 -13.58 -13.93
CA GLU A 229 24.69 -13.02 -14.46
C GLU A 229 24.61 -11.51 -14.70
N SER A 230 23.41 -10.95 -14.92
CA SER A 230 23.20 -9.50 -15.02
C SER A 230 23.37 -8.78 -13.68
N ILE A 231 23.21 -9.49 -12.56
CA ILE A 231 23.50 -8.97 -11.22
C ILE A 231 25.01 -8.95 -10.98
N SER A 232 25.69 -10.06 -11.24
CA SER A 232 27.14 -10.19 -11.14
C SER A 232 27.62 -11.41 -11.92
N SER A 233 28.77 -11.28 -12.61
CA SER A 233 29.41 -12.39 -13.31
C SER A 233 29.74 -13.59 -12.40
N ARG A 234 29.81 -13.40 -11.07
CA ARG A 234 29.96 -14.47 -10.07
C ARG A 234 28.79 -15.46 -10.06
N PHE A 235 27.66 -15.05 -10.56
CA PHE A 235 26.44 -15.86 -10.64
C PHE A 235 26.23 -16.50 -12.01
N ALA A 236 27.25 -16.49 -12.88
CA ALA A 236 27.20 -17.18 -14.16
C ALA A 236 26.80 -18.66 -13.98
N GLY A 237 25.74 -19.09 -14.71
CA GLY A 237 25.18 -20.43 -14.62
C GLY A 237 24.33 -20.71 -13.37
N LYS A 238 24.08 -19.73 -12.50
CA LYS A 238 23.28 -19.89 -11.26
C LYS A 238 21.83 -19.40 -11.40
N THR A 239 21.40 -18.95 -12.56
CA THR A 239 20.05 -18.40 -12.75
C THR A 239 18.96 -19.37 -12.28
N SER A 240 18.99 -20.63 -12.71
CA SER A 240 17.98 -21.63 -12.28
C SER A 240 18.03 -21.85 -10.77
N TYR A 241 19.21 -21.96 -10.18
CA TYR A 241 19.35 -22.15 -8.73
C TYR A 241 18.73 -20.99 -7.94
N ILE A 242 19.01 -19.74 -8.33
CA ILE A 242 18.47 -18.54 -7.68
C ILE A 242 16.95 -18.47 -7.87
N THR A 243 16.45 -18.70 -9.08
CA THR A 243 14.99 -18.65 -9.32
C THR A 243 14.24 -19.76 -8.60
N ASP A 244 14.81 -20.98 -8.48
CA ASP A 244 14.19 -22.06 -7.71
C ASP A 244 14.04 -21.64 -6.23
N MET A 245 15.08 -21.06 -5.65
CA MET A 245 15.05 -20.55 -4.28
C MET A 245 14.03 -19.42 -4.11
N VAL A 246 13.94 -18.46 -5.03
CA VAL A 246 12.92 -17.39 -4.98
C VAL A 246 11.51 -17.97 -4.93
N VAL A 247 11.23 -18.95 -5.80
CA VAL A 247 9.92 -19.63 -5.83
C VAL A 247 9.62 -20.34 -4.53
N ASP A 248 10.59 -21.09 -3.98
CA ASP A 248 10.42 -21.84 -2.73
C ASP A 248 10.22 -20.91 -1.52
N LEU A 249 10.96 -19.80 -1.45
CA LEU A 249 10.81 -18.79 -0.42
C LEU A 249 9.42 -18.15 -0.47
N LEU A 250 8.98 -17.67 -1.63
CA LEU A 250 7.65 -17.06 -1.79
C LEU A 250 6.53 -18.07 -1.48
N LYS A 251 6.62 -19.32 -1.91
CA LYS A 251 5.65 -20.36 -1.56
C LYS A 251 5.57 -20.60 -0.05
N ARG A 252 6.71 -20.57 0.63
CA ARG A 252 6.79 -20.72 2.08
C ARG A 252 6.14 -19.54 2.81
N ASP A 253 6.49 -18.31 2.41
CA ASP A 253 6.04 -17.09 3.09
C ASP A 253 4.56 -16.85 2.90
N LEU A 254 4.02 -17.25 1.77
CA LEU A 254 2.61 -17.14 1.44
C LEU A 254 1.76 -18.34 1.84
N ALA A 255 2.37 -19.44 2.31
CA ALA A 255 1.66 -20.65 2.73
C ALA A 255 0.57 -20.41 3.80
N PRO A 256 0.71 -19.44 4.75
CA PRO A 256 -0.34 -19.12 5.71
C PRO A 256 -1.59 -18.47 5.10
N PHE A 257 -1.56 -18.06 3.83
CA PHE A 257 -2.60 -17.27 3.18
C PHE A 257 -3.25 -18.04 2.02
N ASN A 258 -4.44 -17.63 1.61
CA ASN A 258 -5.13 -18.24 0.47
C ASN A 258 -4.54 -17.73 -0.87
N VAL A 259 -3.22 -17.87 -1.02
CA VAL A 259 -2.44 -17.46 -2.18
C VAL A 259 -1.77 -18.68 -2.80
N VAL A 260 -1.84 -18.80 -4.13
CA VAL A 260 -1.19 -19.86 -4.91
C VAL A 260 -0.09 -19.24 -5.75
N VAL A 261 1.15 -19.62 -5.49
CA VAL A 261 2.31 -19.17 -6.26
C VAL A 261 2.62 -20.19 -7.36
N LEU A 262 2.62 -19.74 -8.60
CA LEU A 262 2.94 -20.53 -9.79
C LEU A 262 4.26 -20.06 -10.41
N ASP A 263 5.10 -21.03 -10.71
CA ASP A 263 6.38 -20.81 -11.39
C ASP A 263 6.19 -20.80 -12.91
N GLY A 264 6.32 -19.63 -13.54
CA GLY A 264 6.13 -19.46 -14.96
C GLY A 264 7.07 -20.27 -15.86
N ARG A 265 8.11 -20.87 -15.29
CA ARG A 265 9.04 -21.75 -16.02
C ARG A 265 8.50 -23.18 -16.20
N TYR A 266 7.66 -23.64 -15.25
CA TYR A 266 7.26 -25.07 -15.18
C TYR A 266 5.75 -25.26 -15.07
N ASP A 267 5.02 -24.35 -14.43
CA ASP A 267 3.59 -24.46 -14.25
C ASP A 267 2.82 -24.06 -15.51
N ALA A 268 1.60 -24.55 -15.66
CA ALA A 268 0.72 -24.11 -16.73
C ALA A 268 0.18 -22.71 -16.43
N ARG A 269 0.19 -21.84 -17.45
CA ARG A 269 -0.35 -20.49 -17.30
C ARG A 269 -1.82 -20.54 -16.91
N PRO A 270 -2.25 -19.79 -15.86
CA PRO A 270 -3.64 -19.77 -15.45
C PRO A 270 -4.59 -19.33 -16.56
N THR A 271 -5.76 -19.94 -16.63
CA THR A 271 -6.84 -19.55 -17.55
C THR A 271 -7.82 -18.54 -16.95
N GLY A 272 -7.81 -18.40 -15.62
CA GLY A 272 -8.58 -17.42 -14.86
C GLY A 272 -7.76 -16.17 -14.51
N PRO A 273 -8.32 -15.26 -13.71
CA PRO A 273 -7.59 -14.08 -13.22
C PRO A 273 -6.37 -14.48 -12.37
N TYR A 274 -5.27 -13.78 -12.55
CA TYR A 274 -4.05 -13.95 -11.75
C TYR A 274 -3.23 -12.66 -11.79
N SER A 275 -2.50 -12.39 -10.72
CA SER A 275 -1.50 -11.34 -10.70
C SER A 275 -0.17 -11.86 -11.24
N LYS A 276 0.61 -10.98 -11.85
CA LYS A 276 1.90 -11.35 -12.42
C LYS A 276 3.03 -10.55 -11.78
N LEU A 277 4.10 -11.25 -11.42
CA LEU A 277 5.34 -10.65 -10.95
C LEU A 277 6.45 -10.91 -11.96
N TYR A 278 6.97 -9.84 -12.53
CA TYR A 278 8.12 -9.88 -13.43
C TYR A 278 9.43 -9.74 -12.67
N PHE A 279 10.47 -10.40 -13.16
CA PHE A 279 11.83 -10.30 -12.63
C PHE A 279 12.78 -9.91 -13.76
N GLY A 280 13.49 -8.81 -13.62
CA GLY A 280 14.45 -8.36 -14.62
C GLY A 280 14.71 -6.86 -14.57
N ASN A 281 15.42 -6.34 -15.56
CA ASN A 281 15.72 -4.94 -15.76
C ASN A 281 16.38 -4.23 -14.55
N TYR A 282 16.78 -2.99 -14.80
CA TYR A 282 17.40 -2.07 -13.85
C TYR A 282 16.55 -0.80 -13.71
N ASN A 283 16.42 -0.30 -12.48
CA ASN A 283 15.83 1.00 -12.19
C ASN A 283 16.61 1.70 -11.07
N ALA A 284 17.10 2.91 -11.31
CA ALA A 284 17.92 3.61 -10.32
C ALA A 284 17.13 4.17 -9.13
N ALA A 285 15.79 4.15 -9.17
CA ALA A 285 14.94 4.81 -8.18
C ALA A 285 14.36 3.84 -7.14
N TYR A 286 14.02 2.60 -7.52
CA TYR A 286 13.36 1.62 -6.64
C TYR A 286 13.68 0.19 -7.05
N LEU A 287 13.64 -0.72 -6.07
CA LEU A 287 13.96 -2.15 -6.26
C LEU A 287 12.79 -2.94 -6.85
N GLY A 288 11.57 -2.43 -6.71
CA GLY A 288 10.35 -3.00 -7.24
C GLY A 288 9.29 -1.93 -7.49
N LEU A 289 8.23 -2.29 -8.21
CA LEU A 289 7.10 -1.43 -8.48
C LEU A 289 5.86 -2.28 -8.68
N ALA A 290 4.79 -1.98 -7.96
CA ALA A 290 3.46 -2.57 -8.12
C ALA A 290 2.52 -1.63 -8.89
N ASP A 291 1.51 -2.19 -9.57
CA ASP A 291 0.48 -1.40 -10.26
C ASP A 291 -0.25 -0.46 -9.32
N SER A 292 -0.59 -0.94 -8.13
CA SER A 292 -1.29 -0.15 -7.11
C SER A 292 -1.29 -0.86 -5.76
N VAL A 293 -1.68 -0.13 -4.71
CA VAL A 293 -2.13 -0.74 -3.45
C VAL A 293 -3.60 -1.09 -3.60
N ASP A 294 -3.90 -2.37 -3.84
CA ASP A 294 -5.27 -2.83 -4.09
C ASP A 294 -6.00 -3.15 -2.79
N THR A 295 -6.45 -2.12 -2.12
CA THR A 295 -7.21 -2.26 -0.88
C THR A 295 -8.42 -3.17 -1.06
N GLY A 296 -8.35 -4.33 -0.43
CA GLY A 296 -9.41 -5.35 -0.52
C GLY A 296 -9.23 -6.34 -1.66
N ASN A 297 -8.12 -6.31 -2.37
CA ASN A 297 -7.80 -7.20 -3.51
C ASN A 297 -9.00 -7.28 -4.48
N LEU A 298 -9.37 -6.12 -5.00
CA LEU A 298 -10.51 -5.99 -5.91
C LEU A 298 -10.14 -6.40 -7.34
N TYR A 299 -8.87 -6.23 -7.69
CA TYR A 299 -8.32 -6.45 -9.02
C TYR A 299 -7.26 -7.57 -9.00
N THR A 300 -7.68 -8.80 -9.18
CA THR A 300 -6.83 -9.99 -9.12
C THR A 300 -5.99 -10.22 -10.39
N THR A 301 -5.85 -9.20 -11.25
CA THR A 301 -5.10 -9.26 -12.52
C THR A 301 -4.00 -8.22 -12.63
N GLN A 302 -3.62 -7.63 -11.51
CA GLN A 302 -2.58 -6.60 -11.45
C GLN A 302 -1.19 -7.19 -11.64
N GLU A 303 -0.26 -6.34 -11.99
CA GLU A 303 1.13 -6.71 -12.27
C GLU A 303 2.09 -5.94 -11.36
N ALA A 304 3.25 -6.54 -11.12
CA ALA A 304 4.37 -5.89 -10.46
C ALA A 304 5.69 -6.32 -11.09
N ILE A 305 6.73 -5.51 -10.89
CA ILE A 305 8.09 -5.81 -11.34
C ILE A 305 9.07 -5.76 -10.16
N ILE A 306 9.99 -6.70 -10.17
CA ILE A 306 11.18 -6.72 -9.34
C ILE A 306 12.36 -6.36 -10.26
N PHE A 307 12.99 -5.21 -10.01
CA PHE A 307 14.16 -4.75 -10.76
C PHE A 307 15.41 -5.52 -10.32
N ALA A 308 15.47 -6.77 -10.73
CA ALA A 308 16.46 -7.73 -10.23
C ALA A 308 17.91 -7.31 -10.50
N GLU A 309 18.17 -6.55 -11.58
CA GLU A 309 19.49 -6.06 -11.90
C GLU A 309 20.00 -4.99 -10.92
N ASP A 310 19.11 -4.37 -10.13
CA ASP A 310 19.50 -3.39 -9.10
C ASP A 310 20.30 -4.03 -7.97
N LEU A 311 20.19 -5.34 -7.78
CA LEU A 311 21.04 -6.04 -6.80
C LEU A 311 22.53 -5.98 -7.14
N GLN A 312 22.94 -5.57 -8.34
CA GLN A 312 24.32 -5.20 -8.65
C GLN A 312 24.86 -4.10 -7.73
N LEU A 313 24.00 -3.20 -7.24
CA LEU A 313 24.37 -2.14 -6.30
C LEU A 313 24.86 -2.71 -4.95
N PHE A 314 24.48 -3.96 -4.64
CA PHE A 314 24.87 -4.66 -3.42
C PHE A 314 26.11 -5.52 -3.59
N GLU A 315 26.74 -5.51 -4.78
CA GLU A 315 27.93 -6.33 -5.07
C GLU A 315 29.10 -6.07 -4.10
N GLY A 316 29.21 -4.83 -3.60
CA GLY A 316 30.20 -4.47 -2.58
C GLY A 316 30.04 -5.22 -1.25
N LEU A 317 28.86 -5.76 -0.95
CA LEU A 317 28.59 -6.63 0.19
C LEU A 317 28.95 -8.10 -0.07
N GLN A 318 29.32 -8.44 -1.31
CA GLN A 318 29.68 -9.79 -1.76
C GLN A 318 28.63 -10.86 -1.44
N PRO A 319 27.34 -10.64 -1.75
CA PRO A 319 26.28 -11.56 -1.40
C PRO A 319 26.51 -12.95 -2.00
N SER A 320 26.08 -14.00 -1.31
CA SER A 320 25.99 -15.35 -1.87
C SER A 320 24.79 -15.45 -2.86
N ALA A 321 24.68 -16.56 -3.58
CA ALA A 321 23.52 -16.79 -4.45
C ALA A 321 22.22 -16.92 -3.63
N GLU A 322 22.32 -17.50 -2.43
CA GLU A 322 21.23 -17.63 -1.48
C GLU A 322 20.76 -16.26 -0.96
N ALA A 323 21.71 -15.37 -0.64
CA ALA A 323 21.40 -14.01 -0.21
C ALA A 323 20.72 -13.20 -1.34
N VAL A 324 21.15 -13.38 -2.59
CA VAL A 324 20.48 -12.77 -3.75
C VAL A 324 19.07 -13.32 -3.93
N ALA A 325 18.87 -14.63 -3.80
CA ALA A 325 17.54 -15.24 -3.89
C ALA A 325 16.62 -14.73 -2.77
N LEU A 326 17.15 -14.61 -1.55
CA LEU A 326 16.40 -14.04 -0.41
C LEU A 326 16.00 -12.59 -0.67
N ALA A 327 16.93 -11.77 -1.15
CA ALA A 327 16.64 -10.37 -1.48
C ALA A 327 15.54 -10.25 -2.56
N LEU A 328 15.64 -11.05 -3.63
CA LEU A 328 14.62 -11.07 -4.68
C LEU A 328 13.25 -11.53 -4.14
N SER A 329 13.23 -12.50 -3.22
CA SER A 329 12.01 -12.96 -2.57
C SER A 329 11.40 -11.89 -1.68
N ASN A 330 12.20 -11.22 -0.86
CA ASN A 330 11.74 -10.12 0.01
C ASN A 330 11.12 -8.98 -0.82
N ILE A 331 11.79 -8.56 -1.90
CA ILE A 331 11.26 -7.51 -2.79
C ILE A 331 9.97 -7.99 -3.47
N ALA A 332 9.93 -9.22 -3.96
CA ALA A 332 8.75 -9.78 -4.60
C ALA A 332 7.56 -9.90 -3.62
N ALA A 333 7.81 -10.30 -2.38
CA ALA A 333 6.80 -10.33 -1.33
C ALA A 333 6.30 -8.92 -1.00
N HIS A 334 7.18 -7.91 -0.98
CA HIS A 334 6.83 -6.51 -0.79
C HIS A 334 5.86 -6.02 -1.87
N GLU A 335 6.24 -6.15 -3.15
CA GLU A 335 5.41 -5.70 -4.26
C GLU A 335 4.07 -6.48 -4.33
N LEU A 336 4.11 -7.78 -4.05
CA LEU A 336 2.88 -8.57 -3.93
C LEU A 336 2.01 -8.06 -2.77
N GLY A 337 2.60 -7.65 -1.67
CA GLY A 337 1.88 -7.04 -0.55
C GLY A 337 1.04 -5.85 -0.98
N HIS A 338 1.56 -4.97 -1.85
CA HIS A 338 0.81 -3.87 -2.45
C HIS A 338 -0.37 -4.37 -3.28
N LEU A 339 -0.15 -5.34 -4.17
CA LEU A 339 -1.23 -5.94 -4.97
C LEU A 339 -2.29 -6.62 -4.11
N LEU A 340 -1.97 -6.95 -2.85
CA LEU A 340 -2.88 -7.50 -1.85
C LEU A 340 -3.46 -6.44 -0.90
N GLY A 341 -3.19 -5.16 -1.13
CA GLY A 341 -3.74 -4.02 -0.41
C GLY A 341 -2.99 -3.60 0.84
N LEU A 342 -1.71 -3.97 0.97
CA LEU A 342 -0.88 -3.53 2.08
C LEU A 342 -0.14 -2.23 1.75
N GLU A 343 -0.14 -1.34 2.73
CA GLU A 343 0.64 -0.11 2.73
C GLU A 343 2.03 -0.33 3.33
N HIS A 344 2.93 0.64 3.17
CA HIS A 344 4.23 0.63 3.81
C HIS A 344 4.15 0.68 5.34
N THR A 345 5.15 0.07 5.98
CA THR A 345 5.32 0.10 7.43
C THR A 345 6.69 0.65 7.84
N SER A 346 6.77 1.14 9.07
CA SER A 346 8.01 1.68 9.64
C SER A 346 8.90 0.63 10.34
N GLU A 347 8.45 -0.61 10.42
CA GLU A 347 9.13 -1.69 11.14
C GLU A 347 10.10 -2.42 10.21
N SER A 348 11.41 -2.28 10.45
CA SER A 348 12.48 -2.76 9.54
C SER A 348 12.54 -4.29 9.31
N LEU A 349 11.77 -5.08 10.07
CA LEU A 349 11.66 -6.54 9.90
C LEU A 349 10.33 -6.97 9.27
N ASP A 350 9.49 -6.01 8.90
CA ASP A 350 8.27 -6.25 8.14
C ASP A 350 8.61 -6.20 6.65
N VAL A 351 8.10 -7.14 5.89
CA VAL A 351 8.30 -7.16 4.44
C VAL A 351 7.79 -5.89 3.74
N MET A 352 6.78 -5.21 4.33
CA MET A 352 6.27 -3.93 3.81
C MET A 352 7.09 -2.71 4.26
N SER A 353 8.28 -2.90 4.86
CA SER A 353 9.13 -1.81 5.32
C SER A 353 9.84 -1.09 4.19
N THR A 354 9.87 0.23 4.25
CA THR A 354 10.74 1.06 3.39
C THR A 354 12.09 1.39 4.06
N ALA A 355 12.24 1.03 5.34
CA ALA A 355 13.42 1.35 6.14
C ALA A 355 14.50 0.23 6.13
N ALA A 356 14.28 -0.87 5.39
CA ALA A 356 15.22 -1.98 5.32
C ALA A 356 16.54 -1.56 4.65
N THR A 357 17.66 -1.89 5.25
CA THR A 357 18.97 -1.68 4.65
C THR A 357 19.30 -2.79 3.65
N ALA A 358 20.22 -2.52 2.71
CA ALA A 358 20.70 -3.53 1.77
C ALA A 358 21.16 -4.84 2.46
N ARG A 359 21.78 -4.74 3.64
CA ARG A 359 22.19 -5.90 4.43
C ARG A 359 21.00 -6.66 5.00
N GLN A 360 19.97 -5.97 5.47
CA GLN A 360 18.74 -6.61 5.97
C GLN A 360 18.03 -7.35 4.83
N ILE A 361 17.85 -6.72 3.69
CA ILE A 361 17.24 -7.34 2.49
C ILE A 361 17.99 -8.62 2.06
N LEU A 362 19.34 -8.64 2.20
CA LEU A 362 20.17 -9.78 1.82
C LEU A 362 20.29 -10.89 2.88
N GLU A 363 20.13 -10.57 4.16
CA GLU A 363 20.46 -11.46 5.27
C GLU A 363 19.25 -11.85 6.15
N ILE A 364 18.15 -11.10 6.06
CA ILE A 364 16.96 -11.32 6.88
C ILE A 364 15.81 -11.81 6.02
N ASP A 365 15.21 -12.89 6.47
CA ASP A 365 13.96 -13.41 5.93
C ASP A 365 12.80 -12.57 6.48
N GLU A 366 12.38 -11.58 5.70
CA GLU A 366 11.35 -10.65 6.08
C GLU A 366 9.98 -11.29 5.95
N THR A 367 9.06 -10.99 6.86
CA THR A 367 7.74 -11.61 6.89
C THR A 367 6.66 -10.56 7.08
N TYR A 368 5.45 -10.83 6.63
CA TYR A 368 4.30 -9.97 6.89
C TYR A 368 3.97 -9.96 8.38
N ARG A 369 3.97 -8.78 8.98
CA ARG A 369 3.74 -8.55 10.40
C ARG A 369 2.59 -7.59 10.62
N ARG A 370 2.09 -7.56 11.86
CA ARG A 370 1.30 -6.45 12.33
C ARG A 370 2.25 -5.34 12.75
N SER A 371 2.38 -4.30 11.96
CA SER A 371 3.36 -3.25 12.14
C SER A 371 2.72 -1.87 12.00
N ARG A 372 3.36 -0.86 12.57
CA ARG A 372 2.95 0.53 12.40
C ARG A 372 3.02 0.93 10.93
N LEU A 373 1.97 1.62 10.49
CA LEU A 373 1.97 2.22 9.16
C LEU A 373 3.05 3.29 9.05
N GLU A 374 3.72 3.32 7.90
CA GLU A 374 4.64 4.40 7.54
C GLU A 374 3.89 5.57 6.90
N LEU A 375 2.60 5.47 6.68
CA LEU A 375 1.83 6.65 6.34
C LEU A 375 2.19 7.71 7.38
N ALA A 376 3.10 8.62 7.00
CA ALA A 376 3.68 9.65 7.88
C ALA A 376 2.62 10.48 8.59
N VAL A 377 1.39 10.31 8.15
CA VAL A 377 0.19 10.99 8.56
C VAL A 377 -0.57 10.25 9.65
N PHE A 378 -0.51 8.90 9.71
CA PHE A 378 -1.19 8.10 10.73
C PHE A 378 -0.23 7.11 11.41
N PRO A 379 0.79 7.60 12.14
CA PRO A 379 1.78 6.73 12.78
C PRO A 379 1.21 5.87 13.92
N ILE A 380 -0.05 6.07 14.26
CA ILE A 380 -0.79 5.36 15.31
C ILE A 380 -1.49 4.10 14.78
N GLY A 381 -1.76 4.03 13.47
CA GLY A 381 -2.40 2.87 12.85
C GLY A 381 -1.46 1.69 12.70
N SER A 382 -2.03 0.52 12.47
CA SER A 382 -1.30 -0.71 12.14
C SER A 382 -2.01 -1.47 11.02
N GLN A 383 -1.37 -2.51 10.51
CA GLN A 383 -2.02 -3.40 9.55
C GLN A 383 -1.79 -4.87 9.87
N SER A 384 -2.88 -5.62 9.81
CA SER A 384 -2.87 -7.08 9.93
C SER A 384 -3.65 -7.73 8.77
N ARG A 385 -3.73 -7.06 7.64
CA ARG A 385 -4.71 -7.28 6.58
C ARG A 385 -4.64 -8.64 5.91
N LEU A 386 -3.48 -9.23 5.74
CA LEU A 386 -3.39 -10.50 5.01
C LEU A 386 -4.26 -11.59 5.66
N ARG A 387 -4.28 -11.68 6.98
CA ARG A 387 -5.12 -12.65 7.67
C ARG A 387 -6.61 -12.37 7.54
N SER A 388 -7.00 -11.09 7.55
CA SER A 388 -8.42 -10.72 7.44
C SER A 388 -8.96 -10.84 6.01
N LEU A 389 -8.12 -10.67 4.99
CA LEU A 389 -8.51 -10.75 3.58
C LEU A 389 -8.50 -12.18 3.04
N TYR A 390 -7.54 -13.00 3.44
CA TYR A 390 -7.30 -14.32 2.83
C TYR A 390 -7.63 -15.49 3.75
N GLY A 391 -8.10 -15.22 4.98
CA GLY A 391 -8.46 -16.22 5.95
C GLY A 391 -7.26 -16.97 6.52
N HIS A 392 -7.54 -17.83 7.52
CA HIS A 392 -6.54 -18.80 7.96
C HIS A 392 -6.42 -19.90 6.90
N PRO A 393 -5.23 -20.52 6.73
CA PRO A 393 -5.09 -21.68 5.89
C PRO A 393 -6.07 -22.77 6.35
N ARG A 394 -6.63 -23.51 5.40
CA ARG A 394 -7.53 -24.62 5.65
C ARG A 394 -6.78 -25.76 6.32
#